data_80ee99389cba9202034960e5f6e7d53d
#
_entry.id   80ee99389cba9202034960e5f6e7d53d
#
_cell.length_a   1.000
_cell.length_b   1.000
_cell.length_c   1.000
_cell.angle_alpha   90.00
_cell.angle_beta   90.00
_cell.angle_gamma   90.00
#
_symmetry.space_group_name_H-M   'P 1'
#
loop_
_entity.id
_entity.type
_entity.pdbx_description
1 polymer ?
#
loop_
_entity_poly.entity_id
_entity_poly.type
_entity_poly.pdbx_seq_one_letter_code
_entity_poly.pdbx_strand_id
1 'polypeptide(L)'
;MFTGIVEEIGLIKSFDGTKLVVECSKVLKNTLTGDSIAIDGCCQTVVSMTSNTFTANVSSETLKITKGFKSGEKVNLERALTPQTRMGGHIVQGHVDGVGKYLGNMEFEVKDSRYIVYKGSITVNGVSLTVSKLDGNVFGIAVIPHTLENTNLKNLRFGDSVNIETDILGRYVEKFLSTQNNNITEDFLKENGFI
;
A
#
# COMPACT_ATOMS: atom_id res chain seq x y z
N MET A 1 -4.55 -10.14 2.02
CA MET A 1 -5.34 -8.92 2.21
C MET A 1 -5.07 -8.34 3.59
N PHE A 2 -5.11 -7.01 3.70
CA PHE A 2 -4.78 -6.22 4.89
C PHE A 2 -5.83 -5.13 5.10
N THR A 3 -5.69 -4.36 6.17
CA THR A 3 -6.60 -3.24 6.49
C THR A 3 -5.93 -1.88 6.37
N GLY A 4 -4.61 -1.85 6.36
CA GLY A 4 -3.81 -0.63 6.52
C GLY A 4 -3.73 -0.13 7.98
N ILE A 5 -4.04 -1.00 8.94
CA ILE A 5 -3.86 -0.72 10.37
C ILE A 5 -2.56 -1.38 10.84
N VAL A 6 -1.54 -0.55 10.99
CA VAL A 6 -0.21 -1.02 11.39
C VAL A 6 -0.24 -1.64 12.78
N GLU A 7 0.33 -2.83 12.91
CA GLU A 7 0.40 -3.55 14.19
C GLU A 7 1.70 -3.25 14.95
N GLU A 8 2.80 -3.06 14.22
CA GLU A 8 4.15 -2.91 14.80
C GLU A 8 5.08 -2.14 13.85
N ILE A 9 6.07 -1.45 14.40
CA ILE A 9 7.21 -0.94 13.65
C ILE A 9 8.35 -1.93 13.80
N GLY A 10 8.73 -2.61 12.72
CA GLY A 10 9.88 -3.51 12.67
C GLY A 10 11.15 -2.80 12.20
N LEU A 11 12.27 -3.54 12.24
CA LEU A 11 13.59 -3.09 11.77
C LEU A 11 14.12 -4.04 10.71
N ILE A 12 14.48 -3.54 9.54
CA ILE A 12 15.18 -4.34 8.53
C ILE A 12 16.60 -4.63 9.05
N LYS A 13 16.86 -5.88 9.40
CA LYS A 13 18.21 -6.32 9.84
C LYS A 13 19.16 -6.46 8.68
N SER A 14 18.71 -7.04 7.59
CA SER A 14 19.50 -7.21 6.37
C SER A 14 18.62 -7.35 5.14
N PHE A 15 19.15 -6.90 4.02
CA PHE A 15 18.61 -7.13 2.69
C PHE A 15 19.77 -7.26 1.71
N ASP A 16 19.84 -8.37 0.97
CA ASP A 16 20.91 -8.69 0.02
C ASP A 16 20.49 -8.55 -1.47
N GLY A 17 19.31 -7.96 -1.71
CA GLY A 17 18.71 -7.85 -3.04
C GLY A 17 17.65 -8.91 -3.32
N THR A 18 17.57 -9.96 -2.52
CA THR A 18 16.59 -11.05 -2.64
C THR A 18 16.02 -11.44 -1.28
N LYS A 19 16.90 -11.72 -0.33
CA LYS A 19 16.52 -12.16 1.02
C LYS A 19 16.41 -10.96 1.96
N LEU A 20 15.22 -10.76 2.50
CA LEU A 20 14.89 -9.72 3.46
C LEU A 20 14.70 -10.33 4.85
N VAL A 21 15.42 -9.83 5.85
CA VAL A 21 15.29 -10.23 7.25
C VAL A 21 14.79 -9.04 8.06
N VAL A 22 13.65 -9.20 8.73
CA VAL A 22 13.02 -8.14 9.53
C VAL A 22 12.93 -8.57 10.99
N GLU A 23 13.44 -7.72 11.87
CA GLU A 23 13.31 -7.87 13.32
C GLU A 23 12.00 -7.27 13.78
N CYS A 24 11.24 -8.04 14.57
CA CYS A 24 9.91 -7.70 15.06
C CYS A 24 9.52 -8.64 16.22
N SER A 25 8.35 -8.43 16.80
CA SER A 25 7.87 -9.26 17.91
C SER A 25 6.38 -9.55 17.85
N LYS A 26 5.56 -8.49 17.65
CA LYS A 26 4.10 -8.60 17.72
C LYS A 26 3.52 -9.38 16.54
N VAL A 27 4.00 -9.08 15.33
CA VAL A 27 3.54 -9.74 14.11
C VAL A 27 4.04 -11.18 13.97
N LEU A 28 4.96 -11.65 14.83
CA LEU A 28 5.36 -13.06 14.86
C LEU A 28 4.38 -13.95 15.62
N LYS A 29 3.54 -13.36 16.49
CA LYS A 29 2.58 -14.13 17.30
C LYS A 29 1.53 -14.76 16.40
N ASN A 30 1.42 -16.09 16.43
CA ASN A 30 0.49 -16.88 15.61
C ASN A 30 0.71 -16.76 14.09
N THR A 31 1.84 -16.25 13.65
CA THR A 31 2.27 -16.27 12.25
C THR A 31 2.99 -17.58 11.95
N LEU A 32 2.75 -18.15 10.79
CA LEU A 32 3.37 -19.36 10.30
C LEU A 32 4.17 -19.10 9.02
N THR A 33 5.09 -19.99 8.69
CA THR A 33 5.71 -20.00 7.36
C THR A 33 4.62 -20.19 6.29
N GLY A 34 4.64 -19.34 5.27
CA GLY A 34 3.62 -19.25 4.23
C GLY A 34 2.61 -18.13 4.45
N ASP A 35 2.52 -17.57 5.65
CA ASP A 35 1.67 -16.40 5.90
C ASP A 35 2.23 -15.14 5.23
N SER A 36 1.35 -14.17 5.01
CA SER A 36 1.70 -12.86 4.46
C SER A 36 1.81 -11.80 5.55
N ILE A 37 2.88 -11.01 5.49
CA ILE A 37 3.06 -9.78 6.26
C ILE A 37 3.28 -8.63 5.28
N ALA A 38 2.55 -7.52 5.44
CA ALA A 38 2.79 -6.28 4.73
C ALA A 38 3.96 -5.55 5.39
N ILE A 39 4.97 -5.17 4.61
CA ILE A 39 6.15 -4.40 5.02
C ILE A 39 6.09 -3.07 4.28
N ASP A 40 5.83 -1.97 5.00
CA ASP A 40 5.52 -0.66 4.41
C ASP A 40 4.49 -0.78 3.27
N GLY A 41 3.42 -1.56 3.49
CA GLY A 41 2.35 -1.80 2.51
C GLY A 41 2.68 -2.81 1.42
N CYS A 42 3.90 -3.35 1.38
CA CYS A 42 4.27 -4.37 0.41
C CYS A 42 4.08 -5.77 0.99
N CYS A 43 3.17 -6.55 0.43
CA CYS A 43 2.90 -7.93 0.84
C CYS A 43 4.12 -8.83 0.58
N GLN A 44 4.58 -9.51 1.63
CA GLN A 44 5.70 -10.45 1.58
C GLN A 44 5.30 -11.75 2.26
N THR A 45 5.69 -12.88 1.66
CA THR A 45 5.45 -14.20 2.24
C THR A 45 6.57 -14.59 3.19
N VAL A 46 6.23 -15.00 4.38
CA VAL A 46 7.17 -15.51 5.39
C VAL A 46 7.73 -16.86 4.93
N VAL A 47 9.05 -16.95 4.74
CA VAL A 47 9.71 -18.20 4.36
C VAL A 47 10.41 -18.89 5.53
N SER A 48 10.79 -18.14 6.55
CA SER A 48 11.30 -18.68 7.82
C SER A 48 11.18 -17.66 8.94
N MET A 49 11.20 -18.12 10.19
CA MET A 49 11.10 -17.28 11.39
C MET A 49 12.04 -17.76 12.48
N THR A 50 12.39 -16.84 13.37
CA THR A 50 13.02 -17.08 14.68
C THR A 50 12.12 -16.50 15.79
N SER A 51 12.61 -16.44 17.02
CA SER A 51 11.86 -15.80 18.12
C SER A 51 11.65 -14.29 17.96
N ASN A 52 12.46 -13.63 17.15
CA ASN A 52 12.45 -12.16 17.00
C ASN A 52 12.67 -11.67 15.56
N THR A 53 12.66 -12.55 14.57
CA THR A 53 12.76 -12.17 13.16
C THR A 53 11.90 -13.03 12.27
N PHE A 54 11.48 -12.50 11.11
CA PHE A 54 11.09 -13.31 9.98
C PHE A 54 11.93 -12.99 8.75
N THR A 55 11.96 -13.93 7.82
CA THR A 55 12.62 -13.80 6.53
C THR A 55 11.59 -13.88 5.41
N ALA A 56 11.72 -13.05 4.39
CA ALA A 56 10.95 -13.11 3.15
C ALA A 56 11.90 -13.08 1.94
N ASN A 57 11.44 -13.59 0.80
CA ASN A 57 12.12 -13.46 -0.48
C ASN A 57 11.43 -12.39 -1.32
N VAL A 58 12.16 -11.34 -1.67
CA VAL A 58 11.65 -10.20 -2.43
C VAL A 58 11.84 -10.47 -3.93
N SER A 59 10.78 -10.30 -4.71
CA SER A 59 10.84 -10.44 -6.16
C SER A 59 11.46 -9.21 -6.82
N SER A 60 12.04 -9.41 -8.01
CA SER A 60 12.55 -8.30 -8.82
C SER A 60 11.44 -7.32 -9.23
N GLU A 61 10.20 -7.81 -9.40
CA GLU A 61 9.05 -6.97 -9.70
C GLU A 61 8.71 -6.04 -8.54
N THR A 62 8.70 -6.56 -7.30
CA THR A 62 8.53 -5.75 -6.10
C THR A 62 9.53 -4.59 -6.03
N LEU A 63 10.79 -4.86 -6.35
CA LEU A 63 11.84 -3.83 -6.29
C LEU A 63 11.70 -2.73 -7.35
N LYS A 64 11.03 -3.00 -8.47
CA LYS A 64 10.78 -1.99 -9.52
C LYS A 64 9.69 -0.99 -9.15
N ILE A 65 8.70 -1.41 -8.37
CA ILE A 65 7.49 -0.62 -8.09
C ILE A 65 7.44 -0.03 -6.68
N THR A 66 8.31 -0.51 -5.78
CA THR A 66 8.37 -0.02 -4.39
C THR A 66 9.58 0.89 -4.16
N LYS A 67 9.60 1.55 -3.01
CA LYS A 67 10.79 2.30 -2.55
C LYS A 67 12.00 1.40 -2.26
N GLY A 68 11.82 0.07 -2.32
CA GLY A 68 12.81 -0.92 -1.93
C GLY A 68 12.97 -1.06 -0.43
N PHE A 69 14.02 -1.82 -0.04
CA PHE A 69 14.33 -2.13 1.37
C PHE A 69 15.79 -1.83 1.65
N LYS A 70 16.08 -1.22 2.81
CA LYS A 70 17.46 -0.93 3.24
C LYS A 70 17.69 -1.40 4.67
N SER A 71 18.83 -2.05 4.90
CA SER A 71 19.24 -2.45 6.25
C SER A 71 19.30 -1.24 7.19
N GLY A 72 18.76 -1.38 8.40
CA GLY A 72 18.66 -0.31 9.40
C GLY A 72 17.39 0.56 9.27
N GLU A 73 16.56 0.40 8.25
CA GLU A 73 15.27 1.12 8.13
C GLU A 73 14.21 0.53 9.08
N LYS A 74 13.41 1.44 9.67
CA LYS A 74 12.18 1.11 10.38
C LYS A 74 11.03 1.03 9.40
N VAL A 75 10.26 -0.06 9.46
CA VAL A 75 9.16 -0.35 8.55
C VAL A 75 7.87 -0.63 9.31
N ASN A 76 6.75 -0.22 8.76
CA ASN A 76 5.42 -0.58 9.26
C ASN A 76 5.12 -2.03 8.92
N LEU A 77 4.58 -2.78 9.88
CA LEU A 77 4.22 -4.18 9.72
C LEU A 77 2.75 -4.41 10.04
N GLU A 78 2.09 -5.20 9.20
CA GLU A 78 0.72 -5.68 9.40
C GLU A 78 0.62 -7.12 8.90
N ARG A 79 0.01 -8.01 9.69
CA ARG A 79 -0.31 -9.38 9.28
C ARG A 79 -1.52 -9.40 8.37
N ALA A 80 -1.60 -10.41 7.50
CA ALA A 80 -2.80 -10.64 6.71
C ALA A 80 -4.04 -10.83 7.60
N LEU A 81 -5.18 -10.34 7.09
CA LEU A 81 -6.49 -10.49 7.73
C LEU A 81 -6.85 -11.95 7.97
N THR A 82 -7.49 -12.20 9.10
CA THR A 82 -8.23 -13.42 9.40
C THR A 82 -9.74 -13.15 9.40
N PRO A 83 -10.62 -14.16 9.36
CA PRO A 83 -12.07 -13.95 9.42
C PRO A 83 -12.55 -13.21 10.69
N GLN A 84 -11.74 -13.18 11.75
CA GLN A 84 -12.06 -12.54 13.03
C GLN A 84 -11.48 -11.11 13.13
N THR A 85 -10.63 -10.71 12.20
CA THR A 85 -10.00 -9.36 12.22
C THR A 85 -11.04 -8.30 11.84
N ARG A 86 -11.06 -7.18 12.58
CA ARG A 86 -11.91 -6.03 12.23
C ARG A 86 -11.29 -5.27 11.05
N MET A 87 -12.11 -4.88 10.09
CA MET A 87 -11.72 -3.98 9.01
C MET A 87 -11.73 -2.53 9.54
N GLY A 88 -10.65 -2.12 10.21
CA GLY A 88 -10.54 -0.77 10.80
C GLY A 88 -10.11 0.33 9.83
N GLY A 89 -9.54 -0.04 8.68
CA GLY A 89 -9.16 0.87 7.60
C GLY A 89 -10.01 0.66 6.34
N HIS A 90 -9.38 0.26 5.23
CA HIS A 90 -10.05 -0.09 3.97
C HIS A 90 -9.49 -1.41 3.40
N ILE A 91 -9.95 -1.83 2.22
CA ILE A 91 -9.43 -3.04 1.57
C ILE A 91 -8.06 -2.74 0.99
N VAL A 92 -7.01 -3.28 1.62
CA VAL A 92 -5.62 -3.14 1.22
C VAL A 92 -5.10 -4.50 0.75
N GLN A 93 -4.53 -4.55 -0.44
CA GLN A 93 -4.02 -5.80 -1.01
C GLN A 93 -2.57 -6.07 -0.59
N GLY A 94 -1.82 -5.02 -0.25
CA GLY A 94 -0.38 -5.05 -0.10
C GLY A 94 0.33 -5.04 -1.46
N HIS A 95 -0.34 -4.54 -2.48
CA HIS A 95 0.15 -4.44 -3.85
C HIS A 95 0.42 -2.97 -4.17
N VAL A 96 1.61 -2.52 -3.82
CA VAL A 96 2.07 -1.14 -4.04
C VAL A 96 1.92 -0.76 -5.52
N ASP A 97 1.28 0.38 -5.78
CA ASP A 97 1.06 0.92 -7.13
C ASP A 97 2.27 1.69 -7.66
N GLY A 98 3.03 2.28 -6.74
CA GLY A 98 4.19 3.07 -7.06
C GLY A 98 4.75 3.81 -5.85
N VAL A 99 5.70 4.68 -6.13
CA VAL A 99 6.42 5.46 -5.12
C VAL A 99 5.98 6.90 -5.18
N GLY A 100 5.60 7.46 -4.03
CA GLY A 100 5.40 8.89 -3.82
C GLY A 100 6.59 9.54 -3.13
N LYS A 101 6.66 10.88 -3.19
CA LYS A 101 7.63 11.71 -2.46
C LYS A 101 6.94 12.52 -1.38
N TYR A 102 7.50 12.51 -0.17
CA TYR A 102 7.03 13.32 0.93
C TYR A 102 7.48 14.79 0.76
N LEU A 103 6.53 15.72 0.79
CA LEU A 103 6.78 17.16 0.61
C LEU A 103 6.74 17.97 1.92
N GLY A 104 6.59 17.31 3.06
CA GLY A 104 6.33 17.98 4.34
C GLY A 104 4.83 18.09 4.63
N ASN A 105 4.47 18.43 5.88
CA ASN A 105 3.08 18.68 6.31
C ASN A 105 2.07 17.58 5.93
N MET A 106 2.51 16.32 5.85
CA MET A 106 1.71 15.17 5.40
C MET A 106 1.15 15.35 3.98
N GLU A 107 1.89 16.04 3.11
CA GLU A 107 1.65 16.12 1.68
C GLU A 107 2.64 15.24 0.91
N PHE A 108 2.16 14.65 -0.18
CA PHE A 108 2.90 13.70 -1.00
C PHE A 108 2.68 13.98 -2.48
N GLU A 109 3.74 13.89 -3.27
CA GLU A 109 3.68 13.94 -4.72
C GLU A 109 3.73 12.51 -5.26
N VAL A 110 2.87 12.21 -6.23
CA VAL A 110 2.83 10.92 -6.95
C VAL A 110 2.98 11.15 -8.45
N LYS A 111 3.30 10.10 -9.18
CA LYS A 111 3.40 10.17 -10.65
C LYS A 111 2.02 10.23 -11.33
N ASP A 112 1.03 9.57 -10.74
CA ASP A 112 -0.34 9.47 -11.25
C ASP A 112 -1.32 9.48 -10.06
N SER A 113 -2.25 10.44 -10.06
CA SER A 113 -3.27 10.63 -9.02
C SER A 113 -4.66 10.13 -9.44
N ARG A 114 -4.80 9.44 -10.57
CA ARG A 114 -6.08 9.04 -11.18
C ARG A 114 -7.05 8.38 -10.21
N TYR A 115 -6.53 7.51 -9.33
CA TYR A 115 -7.36 6.77 -8.36
C TYR A 115 -7.34 7.38 -6.96
N ILE A 116 -6.75 8.57 -6.80
CA ILE A 116 -6.75 9.31 -5.55
C ILE A 116 -7.96 10.23 -5.54
N VAL A 117 -8.82 10.09 -4.53
CA VAL A 117 -10.08 10.85 -4.42
C VAL A 117 -10.10 11.64 -3.13
N TYR A 118 -10.49 12.92 -3.19
CA TYR A 118 -10.70 13.74 -2.00
C TYR A 118 -11.70 13.06 -1.06
N LYS A 119 -11.35 12.93 0.22
CA LYS A 119 -12.05 12.14 1.24
C LYS A 119 -12.07 10.62 1.01
N GLY A 120 -11.43 10.13 -0.02
CA GLY A 120 -11.22 8.70 -0.23
C GLY A 120 -10.11 8.13 0.66
N SER A 121 -9.95 6.81 0.59
CA SER A 121 -8.90 6.08 1.29
C SER A 121 -7.66 5.90 0.39
N ILE A 122 -6.49 5.91 1.01
CA ILE A 122 -5.21 5.63 0.38
C ILE A 122 -4.28 5.01 1.41
N THR A 123 -3.32 4.17 1.01
CA THR A 123 -2.22 3.79 1.89
C THR A 123 -0.93 4.54 1.56
N VAL A 124 -0.26 4.98 2.61
CA VAL A 124 1.12 5.49 2.56
C VAL A 124 1.97 4.62 3.48
N ASN A 125 2.98 3.93 2.94
CA ASN A 125 3.77 2.93 3.66
C ASN A 125 2.88 1.93 4.42
N GLY A 126 1.78 1.46 3.79
CA GLY A 126 0.84 0.50 4.37
C GLY A 126 -0.11 1.07 5.42
N VAL A 127 -0.08 2.36 5.70
CA VAL A 127 -1.01 3.01 6.65
C VAL A 127 -2.25 3.48 5.91
N SER A 128 -3.44 3.02 6.31
CA SER A 128 -4.74 3.48 5.79
C SER A 128 -5.04 4.89 6.28
N LEU A 129 -5.24 5.81 5.35
CA LEU A 129 -5.38 7.24 5.62
C LEU A 129 -6.47 7.84 4.75
N THR A 130 -7.06 8.95 5.22
CA THR A 130 -8.03 9.73 4.46
C THR A 130 -7.33 10.86 3.71
N VAL A 131 -7.62 10.99 2.42
CA VAL A 131 -7.16 12.11 1.59
C VAL A 131 -7.88 13.39 2.04
N SER A 132 -7.13 14.34 2.57
CA SER A 132 -7.65 15.63 3.07
C SER A 132 -7.47 16.79 2.08
N LYS A 133 -6.61 16.60 1.07
CA LYS A 133 -6.33 17.57 -0.01
C LYS A 133 -5.96 16.80 -1.28
N LEU A 134 -6.33 17.33 -2.43
CA LEU A 134 -5.87 16.84 -3.74
C LEU A 134 -5.74 18.02 -4.68
N ASP A 135 -4.55 18.19 -5.27
CA ASP A 135 -4.22 19.23 -6.23
C ASP A 135 -3.25 18.67 -7.29
N GLY A 136 -3.78 18.35 -8.45
CA GLY A 136 -3.02 17.65 -9.50
C GLY A 136 -2.47 16.32 -8.98
N ASN A 137 -1.15 16.18 -9.00
CA ASN A 137 -0.44 14.99 -8.52
C ASN A 137 0.05 15.11 -7.07
N VAL A 138 -0.38 16.13 -6.35
CA VAL A 138 -0.07 16.32 -4.92
C VAL A 138 -1.32 16.06 -4.09
N PHE A 139 -1.20 15.17 -3.12
CA PHE A 139 -2.27 14.92 -2.15
C PHE A 139 -1.78 15.11 -0.72
N GLY A 140 -2.69 15.52 0.14
CA GLY A 140 -2.48 15.59 1.58
C GLY A 140 -3.33 14.55 2.31
N ILE A 141 -2.88 14.12 3.46
CA ILE A 141 -3.58 13.15 4.31
C ILE A 141 -3.92 13.73 5.67
N ALA A 142 -5.05 13.27 6.23
CA ALA A 142 -5.40 13.55 7.61
C ALA A 142 -4.79 12.47 8.51
N VAL A 143 -3.92 12.87 9.44
CA VAL A 143 -3.25 11.94 10.37
C VAL A 143 -3.53 12.40 11.80
N ILE A 144 -3.98 11.46 12.65
CA ILE A 144 -4.16 11.71 14.09
C ILE A 144 -2.87 11.37 14.87
N PRO A 145 -2.65 11.96 16.06
CA PRO A 145 -1.45 11.72 16.86
C PRO A 145 -1.15 10.24 17.10
N HIS A 146 -2.17 9.45 17.41
CA HIS A 146 -2.04 8.00 17.61
C HIS A 146 -1.40 7.29 16.41
N THR A 147 -1.82 7.62 15.18
CA THR A 147 -1.25 7.05 13.96
C THR A 147 0.21 7.45 13.76
N LEU A 148 0.54 8.73 14.01
CA LEU A 148 1.93 9.19 13.94
C LEU A 148 2.83 8.46 14.94
N GLU A 149 2.38 8.27 16.16
CA GLU A 149 3.16 7.61 17.22
C GLU A 149 3.45 6.14 16.91
N ASN A 150 2.50 5.45 16.27
CA ASN A 150 2.54 4.01 16.03
C ASN A 150 2.98 3.61 14.62
N THR A 151 3.40 4.56 13.78
CA THR A 151 3.87 4.30 12.41
C THR A 151 5.20 4.99 12.11
N ASN A 152 5.84 4.58 11.03
CA ASN A 152 7.06 5.24 10.57
C ASN A 152 6.83 6.62 9.92
N LEU A 153 5.57 7.05 9.74
CA LEU A 153 5.24 8.35 9.15
C LEU A 153 5.85 9.53 9.93
N LYS A 154 5.97 9.41 11.26
CA LYS A 154 6.62 10.43 12.11
C LYS A 154 8.09 10.69 11.78
N ASN A 155 8.75 9.74 11.12
CA ASN A 155 10.18 9.82 10.82
C ASN A 155 10.46 10.37 9.42
N LEU A 156 9.41 10.62 8.60
CA LEU A 156 9.56 11.12 7.25
C LEU A 156 10.20 12.51 7.22
N ARG A 157 11.11 12.67 6.27
CA ARG A 157 11.79 13.95 5.96
C ARG A 157 11.47 14.37 4.55
N PHE A 158 11.49 15.66 4.28
CA PHE A 158 11.27 16.19 2.93
C PHE A 158 12.13 15.46 1.89
N GLY A 159 11.48 14.97 0.83
CA GLY A 159 12.11 14.20 -0.24
C GLY A 159 12.17 12.69 -0.02
N ASP A 160 11.77 12.18 1.14
CA ASP A 160 11.74 10.74 1.38
C ASP A 160 10.73 10.05 0.45
N SER A 161 11.10 8.86 0.00
CA SER A 161 10.24 8.00 -0.81
C SER A 161 9.32 7.17 0.07
N VAL A 162 8.05 7.04 -0.34
CA VAL A 162 7.03 6.22 0.35
C VAL A 162 6.33 5.30 -0.65
N ASN A 163 5.93 4.13 -0.20
CA ASN A 163 5.07 3.23 -0.98
C ASN A 163 3.63 3.75 -0.97
N ILE A 164 2.99 3.78 -2.13
CA ILE A 164 1.60 4.20 -2.31
C ILE A 164 0.80 3.02 -2.86
N GLU A 165 -0.34 2.73 -2.24
CA GLU A 165 -1.37 1.86 -2.79
C GLU A 165 -2.70 2.61 -2.76
N THR A 166 -3.34 2.78 -3.91
CA THR A 166 -4.65 3.41 -4.06
C THR A 166 -5.75 2.39 -3.75
N ASP A 167 -6.95 2.86 -3.44
CA ASP A 167 -8.08 1.97 -3.20
C ASP A 167 -8.39 1.17 -4.47
N ILE A 168 -8.33 -0.15 -4.36
CA ILE A 168 -8.55 -1.09 -5.47
C ILE A 168 -9.94 -0.92 -6.12
N LEU A 169 -10.93 -0.42 -5.38
CA LEU A 169 -12.28 -0.19 -5.90
C LEU A 169 -12.27 0.79 -7.08
N GLY A 170 -11.43 1.83 -7.05
CA GLY A 170 -11.30 2.78 -8.16
C GLY A 170 -10.88 2.09 -9.46
N ARG A 171 -9.96 1.14 -9.40
CA ARG A 171 -9.48 0.37 -10.56
C ARG A 171 -10.54 -0.57 -11.12
N TYR A 172 -11.31 -1.24 -10.26
CA TYR A 172 -12.40 -2.09 -10.71
C TYR A 172 -13.50 -1.27 -11.37
N VAL A 173 -13.88 -0.12 -10.78
CA VAL A 173 -14.88 0.78 -11.37
C VAL A 173 -14.42 1.25 -12.76
N GLU A 174 -13.18 1.72 -12.90
CA GLU A 174 -12.65 2.13 -14.21
C GLU A 174 -12.69 0.97 -15.21
N LYS A 175 -12.25 -0.22 -14.80
CA LYS A 175 -12.24 -1.41 -15.67
C LYS A 175 -13.65 -1.74 -16.19
N PHE A 176 -14.66 -1.72 -15.31
CA PHE A 176 -16.04 -2.02 -15.72
C PHE A 176 -16.61 -0.94 -16.63
N LEU A 177 -16.40 0.33 -16.34
CA LEU A 177 -16.88 1.43 -17.17
C LEU A 177 -16.20 1.44 -18.56
N SER A 178 -14.91 1.17 -18.63
CA SER A 178 -14.17 1.12 -19.89
C SER A 178 -14.58 -0.05 -20.79
N THR A 179 -15.09 -1.16 -20.20
CA THR A 179 -15.58 -2.31 -20.94
C THR A 179 -17.02 -2.09 -21.46
N GLN A 180 -17.77 -1.17 -20.86
CA GLN A 180 -19.14 -0.85 -21.29
C GLN A 180 -19.19 0.23 -22.39
N ASN A 181 -18.08 0.83 -22.80
CA ASN A 181 -17.99 1.71 -23.96
C ASN A 181 -18.12 0.91 -25.29
N ASN A 182 -19.20 0.15 -25.43
CA ASN A 182 -19.80 -0.12 -26.73
C ASN A 182 -20.41 1.22 -27.17
N ASN A 183 -19.59 2.08 -27.76
CA ASN A 183 -20.09 3.27 -28.41
C ASN A 183 -21.17 2.80 -29.39
N ILE A 184 -22.40 3.28 -29.20
CA ILE A 184 -23.44 3.19 -30.22
C ILE A 184 -22.89 3.98 -31.42
N THR A 185 -22.36 3.27 -32.41
CA THR A 185 -21.78 3.88 -33.59
C THR A 185 -22.93 4.10 -34.63
N GLU A 186 -22.72 5.03 -35.55
CA GLU A 186 -23.66 5.20 -36.68
C GLU A 186 -23.88 3.91 -37.43
N ASP A 187 -22.86 3.08 -37.60
CA ASP A 187 -22.95 1.80 -38.27
C ASP A 187 -23.84 0.80 -37.47
N PHE A 188 -23.68 0.75 -36.13
CA PHE A 188 -24.56 -0.03 -35.26
C PHE A 188 -26.03 0.40 -35.40
N LEU A 189 -26.29 1.72 -35.46
CA LEU A 189 -27.66 2.22 -35.62
C LEU A 189 -28.23 1.89 -36.99
N LYS A 190 -27.43 1.98 -38.09
CA LYS A 190 -27.82 1.59 -39.45
C LYS A 190 -28.11 0.11 -39.55
N GLU A 191 -27.21 -0.75 -39.03
CA GLU A 191 -27.37 -2.22 -39.07
C GLU A 191 -28.60 -2.71 -38.30
N ASN A 192 -29.01 -1.96 -37.25
CA ASN A 192 -30.19 -2.31 -36.45
C ASN A 192 -31.43 -1.49 -36.79
N GLY A 193 -31.44 -0.72 -37.90
CA GLY A 193 -32.62 -0.05 -38.43
C GLY A 193 -33.13 1.14 -37.66
N PHE A 194 -32.24 1.82 -36.91
CA PHE A 194 -32.59 3.02 -36.15
C PHE A 194 -32.40 4.31 -36.97
N ILE A 195 -31.53 4.29 -37.98
CA ILE A 195 -31.30 5.37 -38.97
C ILE A 195 -30.96 4.82 -40.35
#